data_c0b2417786b89e711fddbd8a69f85a2e
#
_entry.id   c0b2417786b89e711fddbd8a69f85a2e
#
_cell.length_a   1.000
_cell.length_b   1.000
_cell.length_c   1.000
_cell.angle_alpha   90.00
_cell.angle_beta   90.00
_cell.angle_gamma   90.00
#
_symmetry.space_group_name_H-M   'P 1'
#
loop_
_entity.id
_entity.type
_entity.pdbx_description
1 polymer ?
#
loop_
_entity_poly.entity_id
_entity_poly.type
_entity_poly.pdbx_seq_one_letter_code
_entity_poly.pdbx_strand_id
1 'polypeptide(L)'
;MKKQRLFYLDLIRAVALVCILVIHFNAAVTGYFTLPSKLFGSVLPFNIYLGDFGSSLFFMVSGAALQYTSPGQGREPLNLARFYQKRAKAVYPMFWLAWCIFFPIRFVTKPGYYAAAKTPSLLLTVLGLDNFAQAAGWVTMDFACVGEWFLGSILFLYLLFPLLRWGLRKQPLLTWVVVLAASLPVHYMGWDARLVAIHIPEFLLGMAFVHWKRPARLGVLAGCAVLLFTPAAADGKVACALFSAAAFILLAALGGCIHWGPLQNACALLSKYSYAVFLTHHVII
;
A
#
# COMPACT_ATOMS: atom_id res chain seq x y z
N MET A 1 -3.63 15.25 -23.67
CA MET A 1 -2.41 15.77 -23.04
C MET A 1 -1.89 14.76 -22.00
N LYS A 2 -0.59 14.42 -21.99
CA LYS A 2 0.02 13.66 -20.90
C LYS A 2 -0.01 14.52 -19.62
N LYS A 3 -0.57 14.01 -18.52
CA LYS A 3 -0.53 14.73 -17.24
C LYS A 3 0.91 14.87 -16.76
N GLN A 4 1.22 16.02 -16.18
CA GLN A 4 2.55 16.28 -15.60
C GLN A 4 2.84 15.25 -14.49
N ARG A 5 4.05 14.71 -14.48
CA ARG A 5 4.51 13.81 -13.43
C ARG A 5 4.71 14.60 -12.15
N LEU A 6 4.19 14.09 -11.04
CA LEU A 6 4.32 14.72 -9.73
C LEU A 6 5.48 14.07 -8.98
N PHE A 7 6.59 14.76 -8.86
CA PHE A 7 7.82 14.23 -8.25
C PHE A 7 7.58 13.74 -6.80
N TYR A 8 6.77 14.43 -6.03
CA TYR A 8 6.52 13.99 -4.65
C TYR A 8 5.91 12.58 -4.55
N LEU A 9 5.11 12.14 -5.56
CA LEU A 9 4.60 10.76 -5.59
C LEU A 9 5.71 9.75 -5.87
N ASP A 10 6.70 10.10 -6.69
CA ASP A 10 7.86 9.27 -6.95
C ASP A 10 8.76 9.18 -5.73
N LEU A 11 8.98 10.30 -5.04
CA LEU A 11 9.75 10.36 -3.79
C LEU A 11 9.12 9.46 -2.71
N ILE A 12 7.82 9.62 -2.44
CA ILE A 12 7.15 8.84 -1.40
C ILE A 12 7.15 7.35 -1.76
N ARG A 13 6.94 7.01 -3.04
CA ARG A 13 7.00 5.62 -3.50
C ARG A 13 8.40 5.03 -3.37
N ALA A 14 9.44 5.80 -3.62
CA ALA A 14 10.83 5.38 -3.43
C ALA A 14 11.13 5.12 -1.94
N VAL A 15 10.72 6.03 -1.05
CA VAL A 15 10.84 5.86 0.42
C VAL A 15 10.10 4.59 0.86
N ALA A 16 8.85 4.42 0.46
CA ALA A 16 8.05 3.25 0.80
C ALA A 16 8.72 1.94 0.35
N LEU A 17 9.25 1.91 -0.89
CA LEU A 17 9.96 0.75 -1.42
C LEU A 17 11.21 0.43 -0.59
N VAL A 18 12.01 1.43 -0.25
CA VAL A 18 13.21 1.24 0.57
C VAL A 18 12.84 0.68 1.95
N CYS A 19 11.79 1.20 2.59
CA CYS A 19 11.31 0.67 3.88
C CYS A 19 10.96 -0.81 3.79
N ILE A 20 10.22 -1.22 2.76
CA ILE A 20 9.86 -2.62 2.53
C ILE A 20 11.09 -3.49 2.28
N LEU A 21 12.02 -3.05 1.45
CA LEU A 21 13.24 -3.82 1.17
C LEU A 21 14.13 -3.98 2.42
N VAL A 22 14.29 -2.91 3.21
CA VAL A 22 15.08 -2.95 4.45
C VAL A 22 14.50 -3.95 5.44
N ILE A 23 13.18 -3.96 5.64
CA ILE A 23 12.58 -4.87 6.61
C ILE A 23 12.66 -6.34 6.16
N HIS A 24 12.45 -6.61 4.87
CA HIS A 24 12.56 -7.98 4.35
C HIS A 24 14.00 -8.48 4.32
N PHE A 25 14.95 -7.60 4.00
CA PHE A 25 16.37 -7.93 4.12
C PHE A 25 16.76 -8.23 5.58
N ASN A 26 16.33 -7.39 6.52
CA ASN A 26 16.55 -7.64 7.95
C ASN A 26 15.98 -9.00 8.37
N ALA A 27 14.75 -9.32 7.95
CA ALA A 27 14.11 -10.59 8.26
C ALA A 27 14.86 -11.78 7.67
N ALA A 28 15.35 -11.67 6.44
CA ALA A 28 16.13 -12.73 5.80
C ALA A 28 17.46 -13.00 6.53
N VAL A 29 18.15 -11.94 6.99
CA VAL A 29 19.44 -12.05 7.68
C VAL A 29 19.29 -12.47 9.14
N THR A 30 18.28 -11.94 9.85
CA THR A 30 18.11 -12.18 11.30
C THR A 30 17.11 -13.28 11.62
N GLY A 31 16.32 -13.73 10.65
CA GLY A 31 15.22 -14.68 10.84
C GLY A 31 13.98 -14.08 11.52
N TYR A 32 13.92 -12.75 11.71
CA TYR A 32 12.83 -12.09 12.45
C TYR A 32 12.27 -10.89 11.71
N PHE A 33 10.94 -10.85 11.59
CA PHE A 33 10.22 -9.68 11.07
C PHE A 33 9.89 -8.64 12.15
N THR A 34 9.75 -9.05 13.40
CA THR A 34 9.06 -8.28 14.45
C THR A 34 9.97 -7.68 15.51
N LEU A 35 11.20 -8.14 15.64
CA LEU A 35 12.11 -7.61 16.64
C LEU A 35 12.94 -6.45 16.10
N PRO A 36 13.40 -5.54 16.99
CA PRO A 36 14.33 -4.50 16.57
C PRO A 36 15.58 -5.18 16.00
N SER A 37 15.64 -5.26 14.70
CA SER A 37 16.80 -5.76 13.99
C SER A 37 17.98 -4.85 14.30
N LYS A 38 19.07 -5.43 14.75
CA LYS A 38 20.30 -4.68 15.02
C LYS A 38 21.04 -4.29 13.75
N LEU A 39 20.65 -4.83 12.59
CA LEU A 39 21.36 -4.59 11.36
C LEU A 39 20.99 -3.22 10.76
N PHE A 40 19.69 -2.93 10.66
CA PHE A 40 19.15 -1.62 10.27
C PHE A 40 17.96 -1.33 11.17
N GLY A 41 17.68 -0.07 11.44
CA GLY A 41 16.51 0.28 12.24
C GLY A 41 15.23 -0.25 11.59
N SER A 42 14.52 -1.14 12.28
CA SER A 42 13.26 -1.74 11.82
C SER A 42 12.04 -1.14 12.51
N VAL A 43 12.28 -0.29 13.51
CA VAL A 43 11.24 0.35 14.32
C VAL A 43 11.43 1.87 14.29
N LEU A 44 10.37 2.58 13.96
CA LEU A 44 10.26 4.02 13.95
C LEU A 44 9.76 4.54 15.32
N PRO A 45 9.78 5.87 15.55
CA PRO A 45 9.12 6.44 16.73
C PRO A 45 7.69 5.91 16.92
N PHE A 46 7.19 5.89 18.15
CA PHE A 46 5.91 5.30 18.54
C PHE A 46 5.82 3.78 18.36
N ASN A 47 6.97 3.10 18.36
CA ASN A 47 7.07 1.64 18.15
C ASN A 47 6.44 1.16 16.83
N ILE A 48 6.50 1.98 15.78
CA ILE A 48 5.92 1.69 14.48
C ILE A 48 6.86 0.78 13.70
N TYR A 49 6.33 -0.33 13.21
CA TYR A 49 7.06 -1.25 12.35
C TYR A 49 7.32 -0.64 10.97
N LEU A 50 8.57 -0.71 10.50
CA LEU A 50 8.99 -0.07 9.24
C LEU A 50 8.25 -0.62 8.01
N GLY A 51 7.87 -1.92 8.04
CA GLY A 51 7.09 -2.55 6.98
C GLY A 51 5.68 -1.99 6.86
N ASP A 52 4.99 -1.80 8.00
CA ASP A 52 3.64 -1.23 8.03
C ASP A 52 3.66 0.22 7.56
N PHE A 53 4.66 1.00 7.99
CA PHE A 53 4.87 2.37 7.51
C PHE A 53 5.05 2.43 5.99
N GLY A 54 5.91 1.56 5.43
CA GLY A 54 6.13 1.48 3.98
C GLY A 54 4.85 1.11 3.22
N SER A 55 4.09 0.13 3.73
CA SER A 55 2.81 -0.29 3.14
C SER A 55 1.77 0.83 3.17
N SER A 56 1.64 1.53 4.29
CA SER A 56 0.74 2.69 4.46
C SER A 56 1.05 3.78 3.45
N LEU A 57 2.33 4.12 3.26
CA LEU A 57 2.75 5.08 2.24
C LEU A 57 2.39 4.61 0.82
N PHE A 58 2.53 3.32 0.51
CA PHE A 58 2.13 2.77 -0.79
C PHE A 58 0.62 2.87 -1.03
N PHE A 59 -0.22 2.62 -0.02
CA PHE A 59 -1.67 2.79 -0.14
C PHE A 59 -2.04 4.25 -0.38
N MET A 60 -1.46 5.19 0.35
CA MET A 60 -1.69 6.63 0.17
C MET A 60 -1.24 7.11 -1.22
N VAL A 61 -0.04 6.71 -1.68
CA VAL A 61 0.45 7.05 -3.02
C VAL A 61 -0.45 6.46 -4.10
N SER A 62 -0.95 5.24 -3.91
CA SER A 62 -1.84 4.59 -4.88
C SER A 62 -3.17 5.34 -5.00
N GLY A 63 -3.77 5.74 -3.87
CA GLY A 63 -4.96 6.57 -3.84
C GLY A 63 -4.74 7.93 -4.53
N ALA A 64 -3.66 8.62 -4.19
CA ALA A 64 -3.30 9.92 -4.79
C ALA A 64 -3.06 9.80 -6.30
N ALA A 65 -2.29 8.81 -6.74
CA ALA A 65 -2.00 8.61 -8.15
C ALA A 65 -3.25 8.30 -8.98
N LEU A 66 -4.15 7.44 -8.46
CA LEU A 66 -5.41 7.14 -9.13
C LEU A 66 -6.31 8.36 -9.22
N GLN A 67 -6.46 9.09 -8.13
CA GLN A 67 -7.27 10.31 -8.11
C GLN A 67 -6.71 11.35 -9.06
N TYR A 68 -5.41 11.61 -9.03
CA TYR A 68 -4.74 12.57 -9.90
C TYR A 68 -4.86 12.21 -11.39
N THR A 69 -4.70 10.92 -11.72
CA THR A 69 -4.76 10.45 -13.12
C THR A 69 -6.17 10.25 -13.64
N SER A 70 -7.18 10.25 -12.78
CA SER A 70 -8.60 10.16 -13.15
C SER A 70 -9.07 11.35 -13.99
N PRO A 71 -10.15 11.20 -14.80
CA PRO A 71 -10.76 12.31 -15.51
C PRO A 71 -11.10 13.47 -14.57
N GLY A 72 -10.74 14.71 -14.98
CA GLY A 72 -10.93 15.90 -14.15
C GLY A 72 -10.32 15.81 -12.74
N GLN A 73 -9.26 15.00 -12.56
CA GLN A 73 -8.69 14.68 -11.24
C GLN A 73 -9.75 14.17 -10.25
N GLY A 74 -10.68 13.35 -10.73
CA GLY A 74 -11.76 12.80 -9.92
C GLY A 74 -13.07 13.61 -9.97
N ARG A 75 -13.13 14.73 -10.66
CA ARG A 75 -14.33 15.57 -10.76
C ARG A 75 -15.27 15.17 -11.88
N GLU A 76 -14.76 14.60 -12.98
CA GLU A 76 -15.55 14.14 -14.14
C GLU A 76 -16.02 12.68 -13.96
N PRO A 77 -17.04 12.23 -14.70
CA PRO A 77 -17.48 10.84 -14.65
C PRO A 77 -16.37 9.84 -14.99
N LEU A 78 -16.39 8.67 -14.35
CA LEU A 78 -15.45 7.59 -14.58
C LEU A 78 -16.11 6.52 -15.46
N ASN A 79 -15.48 6.17 -16.57
CA ASN A 79 -15.86 4.98 -17.33
C ASN A 79 -15.31 3.75 -16.61
N LEU A 80 -16.17 2.99 -15.94
CA LEU A 80 -15.81 1.86 -15.10
C LEU A 80 -15.11 0.74 -15.89
N ALA A 81 -15.66 0.36 -17.04
CA ALA A 81 -15.07 -0.70 -17.87
C ALA A 81 -13.64 -0.34 -18.29
N ARG A 82 -13.43 0.87 -18.78
CA ARG A 82 -12.11 1.37 -19.16
C ARG A 82 -11.16 1.49 -17.97
N PHE A 83 -11.69 1.87 -16.80
CA PHE A 83 -10.90 1.94 -15.57
C PHE A 83 -10.38 0.56 -15.18
N TYR A 84 -11.27 -0.43 -15.03
CA TYR A 84 -10.87 -1.77 -14.61
C TYR A 84 -9.98 -2.47 -15.64
N GLN A 85 -10.24 -2.30 -16.93
CA GLN A 85 -9.34 -2.82 -17.98
C GLN A 85 -7.92 -2.24 -17.85
N LYS A 86 -7.80 -0.93 -17.57
CA LYS A 86 -6.48 -0.31 -17.36
C LYS A 86 -5.80 -0.84 -16.10
N ARG A 87 -6.53 -1.11 -15.02
CA ARG A 87 -5.96 -1.68 -13.80
C ARG A 87 -5.52 -3.11 -14.03
N ALA A 88 -6.35 -3.93 -14.64
CA ALA A 88 -6.00 -5.30 -14.99
C ALA A 88 -4.72 -5.36 -15.85
N LYS A 89 -4.65 -4.56 -16.92
CA LYS A 89 -3.46 -4.48 -17.79
C LYS A 89 -2.21 -3.95 -17.06
N ALA A 90 -2.36 -3.17 -16.00
CA ALA A 90 -1.23 -2.64 -15.26
C ALA A 90 -0.69 -3.63 -14.21
N VAL A 91 -1.53 -4.53 -13.70
CA VAL A 91 -1.20 -5.45 -12.59
C VAL A 91 -0.90 -6.86 -13.09
N TYR A 92 -1.84 -7.47 -13.78
CA TYR A 92 -1.80 -8.92 -14.06
C TYR A 92 -0.67 -9.39 -14.97
N PRO A 93 -0.27 -8.69 -16.05
CA PRO A 93 0.78 -9.22 -16.92
C PRO A 93 2.11 -9.43 -16.18
N MET A 94 2.51 -8.45 -15.36
CA MET A 94 3.74 -8.56 -14.58
C MET A 94 3.59 -9.57 -13.44
N PHE A 95 2.43 -9.62 -12.80
CA PHE A 95 2.14 -10.58 -11.74
C PHE A 95 2.22 -12.02 -12.26
N TRP A 96 1.53 -12.34 -13.36
CA TRP A 96 1.54 -13.68 -13.93
C TRP A 96 2.92 -14.06 -14.47
N LEU A 97 3.63 -13.13 -15.09
CA LEU A 97 5.00 -13.37 -15.54
C LEU A 97 5.91 -13.73 -14.35
N ALA A 98 5.87 -12.95 -13.27
CA ALA A 98 6.65 -13.23 -12.07
C ALA A 98 6.26 -14.59 -11.46
N TRP A 99 4.95 -14.87 -11.35
CA TRP A 99 4.49 -16.15 -10.83
C TRP A 99 4.94 -17.33 -11.70
N CYS A 100 4.80 -17.25 -13.01
CA CYS A 100 5.24 -18.31 -13.94
C CYS A 100 6.74 -18.57 -13.87
N ILE A 101 7.56 -17.58 -13.52
CA ILE A 101 9.01 -17.75 -13.36
C ILE A 101 9.32 -18.37 -11.99
N PHE A 102 8.78 -17.81 -10.91
CA PHE A 102 9.19 -18.17 -9.54
C PHE A 102 8.46 -19.38 -8.97
N PHE A 103 7.26 -19.68 -9.42
CA PHE A 103 6.53 -20.86 -8.95
C PHE A 103 7.25 -22.19 -9.29
N PRO A 104 7.67 -22.44 -10.54
CA PRO A 104 8.45 -23.65 -10.85
C PRO A 104 9.76 -23.73 -10.06
N ILE A 105 10.47 -22.62 -9.90
CA ILE A 105 11.71 -22.56 -9.10
C ILE A 105 11.42 -22.99 -7.67
N ARG A 106 10.40 -22.42 -7.01
CA ARG A 106 10.02 -22.78 -5.64
C ARG A 106 9.53 -24.22 -5.52
N PHE A 107 8.79 -24.70 -6.53
CA PHE A 107 8.30 -26.07 -6.57
C PHE A 107 9.45 -27.09 -6.58
N VAL A 108 10.51 -26.81 -7.33
CA VAL A 108 11.70 -27.68 -7.41
C VAL A 108 12.61 -27.51 -6.20
N THR A 109 12.84 -26.28 -5.74
CA THR A 109 13.78 -26.00 -4.65
C THR A 109 13.24 -26.30 -3.26
N LYS A 110 11.91 -26.37 -3.11
CA LYS A 110 11.22 -26.69 -1.86
C LYS A 110 10.17 -27.78 -2.06
N PRO A 111 10.60 -29.05 -2.27
CA PRO A 111 9.67 -30.16 -2.51
C PRO A 111 8.66 -30.28 -1.37
N GLY A 112 7.39 -30.48 -1.70
CA GLY A 112 6.30 -30.58 -0.72
C GLY A 112 5.78 -29.27 -0.14
N TYR A 113 6.39 -28.12 -0.47
CA TYR A 113 5.93 -26.82 0.04
C TYR A 113 4.43 -26.56 -0.20
N TYR A 114 3.93 -26.96 -1.38
CA TYR A 114 2.52 -26.80 -1.76
C TYR A 114 1.65 -28.06 -1.50
N ALA A 115 2.12 -29.04 -0.74
CA ALA A 115 1.41 -30.31 -0.56
C ALA A 115 0.02 -30.15 0.10
N ALA A 116 -0.16 -29.14 0.96
CA ALA A 116 -1.44 -28.83 1.60
C ALA A 116 -2.36 -27.92 0.77
N ALA A 117 -1.87 -27.38 -0.37
CA ALA A 117 -2.65 -26.50 -1.23
C ALA A 117 -3.69 -27.30 -2.01
N LYS A 118 -4.95 -26.86 -1.96
CA LYS A 118 -6.05 -27.50 -2.70
C LYS A 118 -6.11 -26.90 -4.11
N THR A 119 -6.31 -27.74 -5.13
CA THR A 119 -6.41 -27.30 -6.54
C THR A 119 -7.36 -26.12 -6.77
N PRO A 120 -8.56 -26.01 -6.14
CA PRO A 120 -9.42 -24.84 -6.32
C PRO A 120 -8.79 -23.52 -5.86
N SER A 121 -7.83 -23.54 -4.93
CA SER A 121 -7.15 -22.32 -4.49
C SER A 121 -6.26 -21.69 -5.58
N LEU A 122 -5.97 -22.42 -6.67
CA LEU A 122 -5.29 -21.87 -7.84
C LEU A 122 -6.05 -20.68 -8.44
N LEU A 123 -7.39 -20.66 -8.33
CA LEU A 123 -8.18 -19.52 -8.77
C LEU A 123 -7.82 -18.24 -7.99
N LEU A 124 -7.56 -18.36 -6.69
CA LEU A 124 -7.11 -17.23 -5.86
C LEU A 124 -5.76 -16.71 -6.34
N THR A 125 -4.84 -17.61 -6.67
CA THR A 125 -3.53 -17.25 -7.23
C THR A 125 -3.67 -16.54 -8.58
N VAL A 126 -4.48 -17.06 -9.51
CA VAL A 126 -4.73 -16.42 -10.80
C VAL A 126 -5.30 -15.01 -10.65
N LEU A 127 -6.13 -14.80 -9.64
CA LEU A 127 -6.72 -13.49 -9.32
C LEU A 127 -5.76 -12.59 -8.51
N GLY A 128 -4.64 -13.11 -7.97
CA GLY A 128 -3.73 -12.37 -7.10
C GLY A 128 -4.30 -12.10 -5.70
N LEU A 129 -5.21 -12.97 -5.23
CA LEU A 129 -5.89 -12.88 -3.95
C LEU A 129 -5.43 -13.92 -2.93
N ASP A 130 -4.50 -14.78 -3.28
CA ASP A 130 -4.01 -15.91 -2.51
C ASP A 130 -3.49 -15.50 -1.11
N ASN A 131 -2.51 -14.62 -1.05
CA ASN A 131 -1.97 -14.13 0.23
C ASN A 131 -3.02 -13.38 1.08
N PHE A 132 -3.94 -12.67 0.43
CA PHE A 132 -5.06 -12.04 1.12
C PHE A 132 -6.02 -13.09 1.68
N ALA A 133 -6.31 -14.14 0.94
CA ALA A 133 -7.18 -15.22 1.36
C ALA A 133 -6.60 -15.99 2.56
N GLN A 134 -5.27 -16.19 2.58
CA GLN A 134 -4.58 -16.73 3.77
C GLN A 134 -4.71 -15.80 4.97
N ALA A 135 -4.47 -14.51 4.79
CA ALA A 135 -4.61 -13.52 5.86
C ALA A 135 -6.04 -13.42 6.39
N ALA A 136 -7.03 -13.62 5.53
CA ALA A 136 -8.45 -13.64 5.89
C ALA A 136 -8.91 -14.98 6.49
N GLY A 137 -8.03 -15.99 6.56
CA GLY A 137 -8.37 -17.32 7.06
C GLY A 137 -9.27 -18.16 6.13
N TRP A 138 -9.42 -17.75 4.87
CA TRP A 138 -10.24 -18.49 3.89
C TRP A 138 -9.59 -19.79 3.44
N VAL A 139 -8.26 -19.79 3.40
CA VAL A 139 -7.44 -20.95 3.07
C VAL A 139 -6.24 -21.02 3.99
N THR A 140 -5.80 -22.22 4.31
CA THR A 140 -4.57 -22.44 5.11
C THR A 140 -3.32 -22.44 4.24
N MET A 141 -3.47 -22.90 2.98
CA MET A 141 -2.39 -22.97 2.00
C MET A 141 -2.97 -22.83 0.59
N ASP A 142 -2.25 -22.14 -0.25
CA ASP A 142 -2.52 -21.95 -1.68
C ASP A 142 -1.22 -21.97 -2.50
N PHE A 143 -1.25 -21.52 -3.75
CA PHE A 143 -0.10 -21.50 -4.65
C PHE A 143 0.60 -20.14 -4.68
N ALA A 144 0.49 -19.36 -3.61
CA ALA A 144 1.17 -18.08 -3.48
C ALA A 144 2.69 -18.23 -3.62
N CYS A 145 3.29 -17.38 -4.41
CA CYS A 145 4.73 -17.35 -4.65
C CYS A 145 5.28 -15.92 -4.67
N VAL A 146 4.52 -15.01 -5.24
CA VAL A 146 4.89 -13.60 -5.44
C VAL A 146 3.72 -12.69 -5.06
N GLY A 147 3.99 -11.40 -4.83
CA GLY A 147 2.95 -10.37 -4.72
C GLY A 147 2.36 -10.15 -3.35
N GLU A 148 2.67 -10.95 -2.37
CA GLU A 148 2.27 -10.82 -0.96
C GLU A 148 0.81 -10.37 -0.71
N TRP A 149 0.42 -10.26 0.56
CA TRP A 149 -0.89 -9.77 1.01
C TRP A 149 -1.27 -8.38 0.47
N PHE A 150 -0.27 -7.52 0.24
CA PHE A 150 -0.49 -6.17 -0.27
C PHE A 150 -1.14 -6.17 -1.66
N LEU A 151 -0.82 -7.14 -2.53
CA LEU A 151 -1.41 -7.22 -3.87
C LEU A 151 -2.92 -7.42 -3.78
N GLY A 152 -3.38 -8.36 -2.95
CA GLY A 152 -4.82 -8.57 -2.73
C GLY A 152 -5.51 -7.33 -2.17
N SER A 153 -4.91 -6.69 -1.16
CA SER A 153 -5.45 -5.47 -0.56
C SER A 153 -5.56 -4.32 -1.56
N ILE A 154 -4.55 -4.10 -2.41
CA ILE A 154 -4.60 -3.03 -3.42
C ILE A 154 -5.62 -3.33 -4.53
N LEU A 155 -5.84 -4.60 -4.89
CA LEU A 155 -6.88 -4.98 -5.84
C LEU A 155 -8.28 -4.67 -5.29
N PHE A 156 -8.55 -4.97 -4.02
CA PHE A 156 -9.80 -4.58 -3.37
C PHE A 156 -9.97 -3.07 -3.29
N LEU A 157 -8.90 -2.32 -2.99
CA LEU A 157 -8.95 -0.85 -3.01
C LEU A 157 -9.24 -0.30 -4.41
N TYR A 158 -8.75 -0.96 -5.46
CA TYR A 158 -9.12 -0.59 -6.83
C TYR A 158 -10.60 -0.87 -7.13
N LEU A 159 -11.18 -1.94 -6.59
CA LEU A 159 -12.61 -2.19 -6.69
C LEU A 159 -13.42 -1.11 -5.96
N LEU A 160 -12.98 -0.69 -4.78
CA LEU A 160 -13.63 0.36 -3.98
C LEU A 160 -13.41 1.78 -4.53
N PHE A 161 -12.36 2.00 -5.34
CA PHE A 161 -11.98 3.34 -5.82
C PHE A 161 -13.13 4.15 -6.43
N PRO A 162 -13.98 3.60 -7.33
CA PRO A 162 -15.10 4.36 -7.91
C PRO A 162 -16.10 4.82 -6.86
N LEU A 163 -16.39 3.98 -5.85
CA LEU A 163 -17.30 4.29 -4.76
C LEU A 163 -16.71 5.39 -3.86
N LEU A 164 -15.46 5.23 -3.42
CA LEU A 164 -14.76 6.23 -2.60
C LEU A 164 -14.66 7.57 -3.33
N ARG A 165 -14.35 7.53 -4.62
CA ARG A 165 -14.29 8.72 -5.46
C ARG A 165 -15.65 9.42 -5.57
N TRP A 166 -16.73 8.66 -5.77
CA TRP A 166 -18.09 9.20 -5.80
C TRP A 166 -18.43 9.85 -4.46
N GLY A 167 -18.14 9.18 -3.35
CA GLY A 167 -18.37 9.67 -2.00
C GLY A 167 -17.61 10.98 -1.72
N LEU A 168 -16.29 11.00 -1.97
CA LEU A 168 -15.46 12.21 -1.80
C LEU A 168 -15.98 13.40 -2.62
N ARG A 169 -16.57 13.14 -3.78
CA ARG A 169 -17.13 14.20 -4.64
C ARG A 169 -18.46 14.72 -4.14
N LYS A 170 -19.33 13.83 -3.65
CA LYS A 170 -20.71 14.17 -3.30
C LYS A 170 -20.86 14.58 -1.83
N GLN A 171 -20.26 13.82 -0.94
CA GLN A 171 -20.38 13.98 0.51
C GLN A 171 -19.06 13.60 1.21
N PRO A 172 -18.04 14.46 1.12
CA PRO A 172 -16.70 14.12 1.61
C PRO A 172 -16.69 13.80 3.11
N LEU A 173 -17.39 14.58 3.94
CA LEU A 173 -17.44 14.35 5.38
C LEU A 173 -18.09 13.00 5.71
N LEU A 174 -19.24 12.69 5.12
CA LEU A 174 -19.93 11.41 5.33
C LEU A 174 -19.04 10.24 4.87
N THR A 175 -18.33 10.39 3.77
CA THR A 175 -17.41 9.35 3.28
C THR A 175 -16.31 9.06 4.31
N TRP A 176 -15.71 10.10 4.90
CA TRP A 176 -14.74 9.93 5.97
C TRP A 176 -15.35 9.27 7.22
N VAL A 177 -16.53 9.72 7.67
CA VAL A 177 -17.22 9.13 8.81
C VAL A 177 -17.49 7.64 8.59
N VAL A 178 -18.04 7.28 7.42
CA VAL A 178 -18.34 5.87 7.07
C VAL A 178 -17.07 5.04 7.01
N VAL A 179 -16.03 5.54 6.36
CA VAL A 179 -14.75 4.80 6.23
C VAL A 179 -14.09 4.62 7.60
N LEU A 180 -14.04 5.63 8.43
CA LEU A 180 -13.47 5.52 9.77
C LEU A 180 -14.33 4.62 10.68
N ALA A 181 -15.66 4.75 10.63
CA ALA A 181 -16.56 3.87 11.38
C ALA A 181 -16.45 2.39 10.97
N ALA A 182 -16.15 2.12 9.71
CA ALA A 182 -15.93 0.75 9.22
C ALA A 182 -14.53 0.21 9.56
N SER A 183 -13.52 1.08 9.63
CA SER A 183 -12.12 0.69 9.82
C SER A 183 -11.71 0.60 11.28
N LEU A 184 -12.12 1.54 12.12
CA LEU A 184 -11.72 1.59 13.52
C LEU A 184 -12.12 0.33 14.33
N PRO A 185 -13.35 -0.22 14.21
CA PRO A 185 -13.70 -1.43 14.95
C PRO A 185 -12.79 -2.64 14.63
N VAL A 186 -12.28 -2.70 13.40
CA VAL A 186 -11.40 -3.79 12.95
C VAL A 186 -10.10 -3.83 13.76
N HIS A 187 -9.57 -2.66 14.13
CA HIS A 187 -8.39 -2.58 15.00
C HIS A 187 -8.67 -3.18 16.39
N TYR A 188 -9.81 -2.86 16.99
CA TYR A 188 -10.18 -3.34 18.32
C TYR A 188 -10.64 -4.79 18.33
N MET A 189 -11.11 -5.33 17.20
CA MET A 189 -11.51 -6.75 17.08
C MET A 189 -10.31 -7.69 16.88
N GLY A 190 -9.08 -7.19 16.83
CA GLY A 190 -7.88 -7.99 16.67
C GLY A 190 -7.74 -8.66 15.29
N TRP A 191 -8.42 -8.13 14.28
CA TRP A 191 -8.32 -8.65 12.92
C TRP A 191 -6.93 -8.45 12.34
N ASP A 192 -6.57 -9.30 11.39
CA ASP A 192 -5.25 -9.27 10.77
C ASP A 192 -4.96 -7.92 10.12
N ALA A 193 -3.76 -7.38 10.41
CA ALA A 193 -3.30 -6.10 9.88
C ALA A 193 -3.20 -6.07 8.34
N ARG A 194 -3.21 -7.23 7.69
CA ARG A 194 -3.14 -7.37 6.24
C ARG A 194 -4.50 -7.20 5.55
N LEU A 195 -5.59 -7.10 6.32
CA LEU A 195 -6.93 -6.94 5.75
C LEU A 195 -7.16 -5.53 5.23
N VAL A 196 -7.81 -5.44 4.09
CA VAL A 196 -8.05 -4.19 3.35
C VAL A 196 -8.81 -3.13 4.16
N ALA A 197 -9.68 -3.54 5.08
CA ALA A 197 -10.49 -2.60 5.89
C ALA A 197 -9.62 -1.61 6.69
N ILE A 198 -8.44 -2.04 7.11
CA ILE A 198 -7.47 -1.20 7.84
C ILE A 198 -6.86 -0.12 6.93
N HIS A 199 -6.71 -0.41 5.65
CA HIS A 199 -5.99 0.44 4.70
C HIS A 199 -6.89 1.36 3.86
N ILE A 200 -8.23 1.24 3.99
CA ILE A 200 -9.16 2.13 3.28
C ILE A 200 -8.96 3.61 3.68
N PRO A 201 -8.79 3.99 4.97
CA PRO A 201 -8.53 5.37 5.35
C PRO A 201 -7.26 5.95 4.74
N GLU A 202 -6.18 5.17 4.68
CA GLU A 202 -4.90 5.58 4.09
C GLU A 202 -5.02 5.85 2.60
N PHE A 203 -5.67 4.95 1.88
CA PHE A 203 -5.95 5.11 0.46
C PHE A 203 -6.86 6.32 0.20
N LEU A 204 -7.90 6.51 1.01
CA LEU A 204 -8.82 7.65 0.95
C LEU A 204 -8.09 8.97 1.22
N LEU A 205 -7.16 8.98 2.19
CA LEU A 205 -6.32 10.14 2.48
C LEU A 205 -5.51 10.55 1.25
N GLY A 206 -4.86 9.59 0.61
CA GLY A 206 -4.14 9.84 -0.65
C GLY A 206 -5.04 10.43 -1.73
N MET A 207 -6.26 9.90 -1.90
CA MET A 207 -7.24 10.44 -2.86
C MET A 207 -7.63 11.88 -2.52
N ALA A 208 -7.93 12.16 -1.26
CA ALA A 208 -8.38 13.47 -0.79
C ALA A 208 -7.25 14.52 -0.87
N PHE A 209 -6.01 14.12 -0.58
CA PHE A 209 -4.82 14.98 -0.57
C PHE A 209 -4.61 15.71 -1.90
N VAL A 210 -4.97 15.12 -3.03
CA VAL A 210 -4.85 15.73 -4.36
C VAL A 210 -5.60 17.06 -4.46
N HIS A 211 -6.67 17.22 -3.68
CA HIS A 211 -7.53 18.41 -3.70
C HIS A 211 -7.27 19.35 -2.52
N TRP A 212 -6.48 18.93 -1.52
CA TRP A 212 -6.24 19.73 -0.34
C TRP A 212 -5.34 20.93 -0.63
N LYS A 213 -5.80 22.09 -0.24
CA LYS A 213 -4.99 23.31 -0.17
C LYS A 213 -4.05 23.26 1.04
N ARG A 214 -3.04 24.12 1.06
CA ARG A 214 -2.04 24.20 2.14
C ARG A 214 -2.65 24.25 3.55
N PRO A 215 -3.70 25.05 3.86
CA PRO A 215 -4.28 25.06 5.19
C PRO A 215 -4.85 23.70 5.62
N ALA A 216 -5.54 22.99 4.72
CA ALA A 216 -6.08 21.67 5.04
C ALA A 216 -4.96 20.64 5.30
N ARG A 217 -3.87 20.68 4.53
CA ARG A 217 -2.70 19.81 4.75
C ARG A 217 -2.06 20.07 6.11
N LEU A 218 -1.89 21.34 6.48
CA LEU A 218 -1.34 21.72 7.79
C LEU A 218 -2.28 21.33 8.93
N GLY A 219 -3.59 21.49 8.75
CA GLY A 219 -4.60 21.07 9.74
C GLY A 219 -4.56 19.57 10.00
N VAL A 220 -4.50 18.75 8.95
CA VAL A 220 -4.38 17.28 9.08
C VAL A 220 -3.05 16.91 9.71
N LEU A 221 -1.94 17.52 9.29
CA LEU A 221 -0.63 17.29 9.89
C LEU A 221 -0.63 17.59 11.40
N ALA A 222 -1.16 18.73 11.79
CA ALA A 222 -1.29 19.12 13.20
C ALA A 222 -2.21 18.15 13.97
N GLY A 223 -3.34 17.77 13.38
CA GLY A 223 -4.25 16.79 13.96
C GLY A 223 -3.58 15.43 14.18
N CYS A 224 -2.86 14.91 13.20
CA CYS A 224 -2.09 13.67 13.34
C CYS A 224 -1.02 13.79 14.44
N ALA A 225 -0.29 14.91 14.47
CA ALA A 225 0.72 15.15 15.51
C ALA A 225 0.12 15.18 16.91
N VAL A 226 -1.01 15.86 17.10
CA VAL A 226 -1.70 15.88 18.41
C VAL A 226 -2.19 14.49 18.79
N LEU A 227 -2.86 13.77 17.88
CA LEU A 227 -3.43 12.45 18.15
C LEU A 227 -2.36 11.40 18.48
N LEU A 228 -1.14 11.51 17.93
CA LEU A 228 -0.03 10.62 18.25
C LEU A 228 0.39 10.68 19.73
N PHE A 229 0.10 11.76 20.44
CA PHE A 229 0.37 11.92 21.86
C PHE A 229 -0.86 11.69 22.75
N THR A 230 -1.94 11.14 22.21
CA THR A 230 -3.15 10.78 22.94
C THR A 230 -3.28 9.26 23.11
N PRO A 231 -4.17 8.78 24.00
CA PRO A 231 -4.46 7.35 24.13
C PRO A 231 -4.96 6.68 22.82
N ALA A 232 -5.43 7.44 21.84
CA ALA A 232 -5.81 6.91 20.54
C ALA A 232 -4.63 6.22 19.81
N ALA A 233 -3.40 6.66 20.04
CA ALA A 233 -2.19 6.07 19.48
C ALA A 233 -1.63 4.91 20.32
N ALA A 234 -2.31 4.47 21.37
CA ALA A 234 -1.92 3.27 22.10
C ALA A 234 -2.06 2.00 21.25
N ASP A 235 -2.99 2.00 20.27
CA ASP A 235 -3.03 0.99 19.23
C ASP A 235 -1.95 1.26 18.19
N GLY A 236 -1.03 0.32 18.01
CA GLY A 236 0.11 0.47 17.10
C GLY A 236 -0.28 0.66 15.63
N LYS A 237 -1.44 0.14 15.19
CA LYS A 237 -1.94 0.33 13.82
C LYS A 237 -2.48 1.74 13.64
N VAL A 238 -3.19 2.26 14.63
CA VAL A 238 -3.66 3.67 14.62
C VAL A 238 -2.46 4.60 14.66
N ALA A 239 -1.48 4.35 15.52
CA ALA A 239 -0.23 5.12 15.56
C ALA A 239 0.49 5.10 14.20
N CYS A 240 0.57 3.92 13.56
CA CYS A 240 1.16 3.77 12.23
C CYS A 240 0.40 4.60 11.18
N ALA A 241 -0.92 4.53 11.14
CA ALA A 241 -1.74 5.29 10.18
C ALA A 241 -1.57 6.80 10.37
N LEU A 242 -1.58 7.30 11.62
CA LEU A 242 -1.38 8.72 11.95
C LEU A 242 0.03 9.20 11.58
N PHE A 243 1.05 8.44 11.96
CA PHE A 243 2.45 8.76 11.64
C PHE A 243 2.69 8.75 10.13
N SER A 244 2.17 7.74 9.43
CA SER A 244 2.31 7.62 7.98
C SER A 244 1.58 8.74 7.24
N ALA A 245 0.40 9.18 7.73
CA ALA A 245 -0.32 10.33 7.20
C ALA A 245 0.48 11.63 7.36
N ALA A 246 1.06 11.85 8.54
CA ALA A 246 1.93 13.00 8.79
C ALA A 246 3.18 12.97 7.89
N ALA A 247 3.85 11.82 7.80
CA ALA A 247 5.01 11.61 6.95
C ALA A 247 4.69 11.82 5.46
N PHE A 248 3.53 11.33 4.99
CA PHE A 248 3.08 11.52 3.62
C PHE A 248 2.95 13.02 3.28
N ILE A 249 2.35 13.82 4.17
CA ILE A 249 2.17 15.26 3.99
C ILE A 249 3.53 15.97 3.98
N LEU A 250 4.42 15.62 4.91
CA LEU A 250 5.77 16.19 5.00
C LEU A 250 6.61 15.83 3.78
N LEU A 251 6.62 14.58 3.35
CA LEU A 251 7.34 14.14 2.15
C LEU A 251 6.78 14.80 0.89
N ALA A 252 5.47 15.01 0.82
CA ALA A 252 4.86 15.73 -0.31
C ALA A 252 5.29 17.20 -0.34
N ALA A 253 5.39 17.85 0.82
CA ALA A 253 5.91 19.22 0.93
C ALA A 253 7.40 19.27 0.57
N LEU A 254 8.20 18.36 1.10
CA LEU A 254 9.63 18.24 0.80
C LEU A 254 9.87 18.00 -0.69
N GLY A 255 9.09 17.12 -1.31
CA GLY A 255 9.16 16.85 -2.75
C GLY A 255 8.90 18.08 -3.61
N GLY A 256 8.11 19.05 -3.11
CA GLY A 256 7.92 20.35 -3.76
C GLY A 256 9.14 21.27 -3.69
N CYS A 257 10.06 21.06 -2.75
CA CYS A 257 11.26 21.87 -2.54
C CYS A 257 12.51 21.26 -3.20
N ILE A 258 12.48 20.00 -3.59
CA ILE A 258 13.62 19.30 -4.17
C ILE A 258 13.68 19.57 -5.68
N HIS A 259 14.74 20.26 -6.10
CA HIS A 259 15.00 20.55 -7.52
C HIS A 259 16.29 19.88 -8.04
N TRP A 260 16.90 19.00 -7.24
CA TRP A 260 18.12 18.28 -7.62
C TRP A 260 17.79 17.13 -8.59
N GLY A 261 18.19 17.30 -9.85
CA GLY A 261 17.87 16.37 -10.96
C GLY A 261 18.31 14.93 -10.73
N PRO A 262 19.54 14.64 -10.25
CA PRO A 262 19.96 13.26 -9.97
C PRO A 262 19.05 12.52 -9.00
N LEU A 263 18.62 13.17 -7.91
CA LEU A 263 17.68 12.59 -6.95
C LEU A 263 16.29 12.36 -7.56
N GLN A 264 15.82 13.34 -8.36
CA GLN A 264 14.54 13.19 -9.07
C GLN A 264 14.57 12.00 -10.02
N ASN A 265 15.66 11.81 -10.75
CA ASN A 265 15.85 10.68 -11.67
C ASN A 265 15.93 9.34 -10.92
N ALA A 266 16.65 9.29 -9.81
CA ALA A 266 16.74 8.10 -8.97
C ALA A 266 15.36 7.68 -8.40
N CYS A 267 14.63 8.64 -7.82
CA CYS A 267 13.26 8.38 -7.32
C CYS A 267 12.32 7.96 -8.46
N ALA A 268 12.45 8.57 -9.63
CA ALA A 268 11.66 8.22 -10.80
C ALA A 268 11.95 6.79 -11.29
N LEU A 269 13.21 6.36 -11.24
CA LEU A 269 13.63 5.01 -11.59
C LEU A 269 13.06 3.99 -10.58
N LEU A 270 13.26 4.23 -9.29
CA LEU A 270 12.71 3.39 -8.22
C LEU A 270 11.18 3.30 -8.31
N SER A 271 10.50 4.42 -8.50
CA SER A 271 9.05 4.48 -8.68
C SER A 271 8.57 3.69 -9.90
N LYS A 272 9.31 3.74 -11.00
CA LYS A 272 8.98 3.01 -12.24
C LYS A 272 9.02 1.49 -12.03
N TYR A 273 10.01 1.00 -11.32
CA TYR A 273 10.21 -0.44 -11.10
C TYR A 273 9.65 -0.95 -9.77
N SER A 274 9.08 -0.06 -8.94
CA SER A 274 8.61 -0.40 -7.60
C SER A 274 7.66 -1.59 -7.57
N TYR A 275 6.77 -1.71 -8.57
CA TYR A 275 5.84 -2.83 -8.63
C TYR A 275 6.55 -4.16 -8.97
N ALA A 276 7.48 -4.17 -9.91
CA ALA A 276 8.24 -5.38 -10.22
C ALA A 276 9.09 -5.84 -9.03
N VAL A 277 9.79 -4.90 -8.39
CA VAL A 277 10.57 -5.17 -7.18
C VAL A 277 9.68 -5.67 -6.05
N PHE A 278 8.52 -5.03 -5.84
CA PHE A 278 7.54 -5.46 -4.85
C PHE A 278 7.06 -6.90 -5.09
N LEU A 279 6.82 -7.31 -6.34
CA LEU A 279 6.37 -8.66 -6.65
C LEU A 279 7.43 -9.72 -6.35
N THR A 280 8.71 -9.40 -6.50
CA THR A 280 9.79 -10.40 -6.57
C THR A 280 10.74 -10.39 -5.38
N HIS A 281 10.76 -9.33 -4.56
CA HIS A 281 11.76 -9.17 -3.49
C HIS A 281 11.76 -10.34 -2.50
N HIS A 282 10.61 -10.88 -2.13
CA HIS A 282 10.49 -12.03 -1.22
C HIS A 282 11.07 -13.36 -1.75
N VAL A 283 11.24 -13.45 -3.05
CA VAL A 283 11.80 -14.65 -3.66
C VAL A 283 13.29 -14.49 -3.95
N ILE A 284 13.74 -13.24 -4.01
CA ILE A 284 15.14 -12.87 -4.32
C ILE A 284 15.94 -12.66 -3.03
N ILE A 285 15.35 -12.09 -1.98
CA ILE A 285 15.94 -11.93 -0.65
C ILE A 285 15.79 -13.22 0.14
#